data_36d763391c056c14be7df648d11b7dea
#
_entry.id   36d763391c056c14be7df648d11b7dea
#
_cell.length_a   1.000
_cell.length_b   1.000
_cell.length_c   1.000
_cell.angle_alpha   90.00
_cell.angle_beta   90.00
_cell.angle_gamma   90.00
#
_symmetry.space_group_name_H-M   'P 1'
#
loop_
_entity.id
_entity.type
_entity.pdbx_description
1 polymer ?
#
loop_
_entity_poly.entity_id
_entity_poly.type
_entity_poly.pdbx_seq_one_letter_code
_entity_poly.pdbx_strand_id
1 'polypeptide(L)'
;MTDAHLLANLCFGRTLQSFQGVILLAERGALVDARALLRSCAESVIAISALKVDSSMPQLLREEHDLHRLKLANALLNGDHALSAEAANDQRLIIKEIKAQYGEKGPRRINWEAKAKDGGTADLYTIAYRQASIDGVHLTLSTLGRYFADGAGDALPSFRFYPDNSNLDSTLFDACSAMLHALGVLTDWFGLPEHHEELRACIEDWKRM
;
A
#
# COMPACT_ATOMS: atom_id res chain seq x y z
N MET A 1 20.87 -15.46 -3.72
CA MET A 1 19.67 -14.60 -3.48
C MET A 1 20.06 -13.58 -2.43
N THR A 2 19.94 -12.28 -2.72
CA THR A 2 20.26 -11.20 -1.77
C THR A 2 19.03 -10.87 -0.89
N ASP A 3 19.23 -10.10 0.21
CA ASP A 3 18.13 -9.58 1.03
C ASP A 3 17.11 -8.81 0.19
N ALA A 4 17.57 -8.03 -0.79
CA ALA A 4 16.68 -7.28 -1.69
C ALA A 4 15.78 -8.21 -2.52
N HIS A 5 16.31 -9.31 -3.04
CA HIS A 5 15.51 -10.29 -3.78
C HIS A 5 14.48 -10.98 -2.89
N LEU A 6 14.86 -11.33 -1.65
CA LEU A 6 13.91 -11.91 -0.70
C LEU A 6 12.78 -10.94 -0.38
N LEU A 7 13.11 -9.68 -0.06
CA LEU A 7 12.12 -8.65 0.24
C LEU A 7 11.21 -8.35 -0.96
N ALA A 8 11.75 -8.35 -2.18
CA ALA A 8 10.95 -8.18 -3.39
C ALA A 8 9.91 -9.30 -3.57
N ASN A 9 10.31 -10.57 -3.33
CA ASN A 9 9.36 -11.69 -3.35
C ASN A 9 8.28 -11.58 -2.28
N LEU A 10 8.64 -11.15 -1.07
CA LEU A 10 7.66 -10.92 0.01
C LEU A 10 6.69 -9.77 -0.35
N CYS A 11 7.22 -8.67 -0.92
CA CYS A 11 6.39 -7.57 -1.43
C CYS A 11 5.48 -8.06 -2.56
N PHE A 12 5.96 -8.93 -3.46
CA PHE A 12 5.12 -9.51 -4.51
C PHE A 12 3.99 -10.38 -3.94
N GLY A 13 4.28 -11.22 -2.96
CA GLY A 13 3.24 -11.98 -2.26
C GLY A 13 2.16 -11.07 -1.66
N ARG A 14 2.55 -9.95 -1.05
CA ARG A 14 1.61 -8.94 -0.55
C ARG A 14 0.83 -8.26 -1.69
N THR A 15 1.51 -7.94 -2.81
CA THR A 15 0.87 -7.38 -4.00
C THR A 15 -0.23 -8.30 -4.51
N LEU A 16 0.09 -9.60 -4.66
CA LEU A 16 -0.86 -10.61 -5.15
C LEU A 16 -2.07 -10.75 -4.21
N GLN A 17 -1.85 -10.83 -2.90
CA GLN A 17 -2.95 -10.89 -1.92
C GLN A 17 -3.82 -9.64 -1.96
N SER A 18 -3.21 -8.45 -2.02
CA SER A 18 -3.95 -7.19 -2.10
C SER A 18 -4.73 -7.08 -3.40
N PHE A 19 -4.15 -7.48 -4.53
CA PHE A 19 -4.81 -7.52 -5.83
C PHE A 19 -6.04 -8.43 -5.83
N GLN A 20 -5.91 -9.66 -5.32
CA GLN A 20 -7.04 -10.57 -5.17
C GLN A 20 -8.14 -9.98 -4.30
N GLY A 21 -7.77 -9.32 -3.21
CA GLY A 21 -8.71 -8.62 -2.34
C GLY A 21 -9.43 -7.47 -3.03
N VAL A 22 -8.73 -6.70 -3.87
CA VAL A 22 -9.36 -5.63 -4.69
C VAL A 22 -10.44 -6.23 -5.58
N ILE A 23 -10.15 -7.31 -6.31
CA ILE A 23 -11.13 -7.96 -7.19
C ILE A 23 -12.37 -8.42 -6.41
N LEU A 24 -12.16 -9.17 -5.31
CA LEU A 24 -13.25 -9.70 -4.49
C LEU A 24 -14.15 -8.62 -3.88
N LEU A 25 -13.57 -7.51 -3.43
CA LEU A 25 -14.32 -6.39 -2.87
C LEU A 25 -15.04 -5.58 -3.95
N ALA A 26 -14.38 -5.39 -5.10
CA ALA A 26 -14.97 -4.72 -6.26
C ALA A 26 -16.20 -5.48 -6.80
N GLU A 27 -16.14 -6.81 -6.91
CA GLU A 27 -17.28 -7.66 -7.28
C GLU A 27 -18.48 -7.52 -6.33
N ARG A 28 -18.25 -7.14 -5.09
CA ARG A 28 -19.28 -6.91 -4.07
C ARG A 28 -19.72 -5.45 -3.97
N GLY A 29 -19.14 -4.55 -4.77
CA GLY A 29 -19.40 -3.11 -4.71
C GLY A 29 -18.83 -2.43 -3.46
N ALA A 30 -17.92 -3.08 -2.72
CA ALA A 30 -17.22 -2.52 -1.55
C ALA A 30 -15.99 -1.73 -2.02
N LEU A 31 -16.19 -0.70 -2.82
CA LEU A 31 -15.11 0.01 -3.51
C LEU A 31 -14.20 0.81 -2.58
N VAL A 32 -14.71 1.33 -1.47
CA VAL A 32 -13.87 2.03 -0.48
C VAL A 32 -12.81 1.09 0.08
N ASP A 33 -13.22 -0.12 0.47
CA ASP A 33 -12.31 -1.14 1.00
C ASP A 33 -11.38 -1.69 -0.10
N ALA A 34 -11.90 -1.87 -1.33
CA ALA A 34 -11.09 -2.24 -2.50
C ALA A 34 -9.97 -1.22 -2.73
N ARG A 35 -10.24 0.08 -2.64
CA ARG A 35 -9.24 1.15 -2.78
C ARG A 35 -8.24 1.18 -1.64
N ALA A 36 -8.61 0.82 -0.41
CA ALA A 36 -7.65 0.65 0.67
C ALA A 36 -6.64 -0.47 0.36
N LEU A 37 -7.09 -1.59 -0.21
CA LEU A 37 -6.20 -2.66 -0.68
C LEU A 37 -5.41 -2.27 -1.93
N LEU A 38 -5.99 -1.50 -2.86
CA LEU A 38 -5.27 -0.95 -4.01
C LEU A 38 -4.08 -0.09 -3.56
N ARG A 39 -4.26 0.74 -2.53
CA ARG A 39 -3.15 1.49 -1.94
C ARG A 39 -2.04 0.56 -1.43
N SER A 40 -2.39 -0.52 -0.73
CA SER A 40 -1.41 -1.51 -0.24
C SER A 40 -0.70 -2.22 -1.39
N CYS A 41 -1.42 -2.52 -2.48
CA CYS A 41 -0.88 -3.07 -3.71
C CYS A 41 0.16 -2.10 -4.31
N ALA A 42 -0.20 -0.85 -4.55
CA ALA A 42 0.67 0.17 -5.11
C ALA A 42 1.93 0.41 -4.25
N GLU A 43 1.79 0.47 -2.92
CA GLU A 43 2.92 0.62 -1.99
C GLU A 43 3.92 -0.53 -2.13
N SER A 44 3.42 -1.76 -2.23
CA SER A 44 4.27 -2.94 -2.40
C SER A 44 4.99 -2.95 -3.75
N VAL A 45 4.34 -2.50 -4.83
CA VAL A 45 4.95 -2.37 -6.16
C VAL A 45 6.03 -1.28 -6.19
N ILE A 46 5.79 -0.14 -5.56
CA ILE A 46 6.80 0.92 -5.39
C ILE A 46 8.01 0.37 -4.62
N ALA A 47 7.78 -0.42 -3.57
CA ALA A 47 8.86 -1.06 -2.81
C ALA A 47 9.68 -2.03 -3.68
N ILE A 48 9.03 -2.87 -4.51
CA ILE A 48 9.72 -3.79 -5.45
C ILE A 48 10.62 -3.00 -6.40
N SER A 49 10.09 -1.95 -7.01
CA SER A 49 10.82 -1.11 -7.96
C SER A 49 12.00 -0.39 -7.29
N ALA A 50 11.80 0.13 -6.08
CA ALA A 50 12.85 0.76 -5.30
C ALA A 50 13.94 -0.23 -4.87
N LEU A 51 13.58 -1.45 -4.47
CA LEU A 51 14.54 -2.51 -4.11
C LEU A 51 15.45 -2.90 -5.26
N LYS A 52 14.98 -2.78 -6.50
CA LYS A 52 15.78 -3.05 -7.70
C LYS A 52 16.87 -2.01 -7.92
N VAL A 53 16.58 -0.73 -7.66
CA VAL A 53 17.45 0.40 -8.05
C VAL A 53 18.22 1.02 -6.88
N ASP A 54 17.77 0.84 -5.65
CA ASP A 54 18.33 1.45 -4.46
C ASP A 54 18.83 0.39 -3.46
N SER A 55 20.14 0.24 -3.38
CA SER A 55 20.79 -0.71 -2.46
C SER A 55 20.54 -0.40 -0.97
N SER A 56 20.12 0.82 -0.63
CA SER A 56 19.77 1.20 0.75
C SER A 56 18.34 0.84 1.14
N MET A 57 17.51 0.46 0.17
CA MET A 57 16.07 0.20 0.41
C MET A 57 15.80 -0.93 1.43
N PRO A 58 16.55 -2.06 1.46
CA PRO A 58 16.38 -3.07 2.50
C PRO A 58 16.57 -2.50 3.91
N GLN A 59 17.55 -1.63 4.10
CA GLN A 59 17.79 -0.99 5.38
C GLN A 59 16.68 0.03 5.71
N LEU A 60 16.22 0.80 4.74
CA LEU A 60 15.12 1.74 4.94
C LEU A 60 13.81 1.03 5.36
N LEU A 61 13.52 -0.14 4.80
CA LEU A 61 12.35 -0.94 5.21
C LEU A 61 12.46 -1.40 6.66
N ARG A 62 13.67 -1.79 7.12
CA ARG A 62 13.91 -2.12 8.54
C ARG A 62 13.73 -0.90 9.43
N GLU A 63 14.27 0.25 9.04
CA GLU A 63 14.14 1.49 9.79
C GLU A 63 12.67 1.96 9.88
N GLU A 64 11.89 1.88 8.80
CA GLU A 64 10.46 2.18 8.83
C GLU A 64 9.70 1.25 9.78
N HIS A 65 10.03 -0.04 9.78
CA HIS A 65 9.47 -1.00 10.73
C HIS A 65 9.78 -0.60 12.17
N ASP A 66 11.04 -0.30 12.48
CA ASP A 66 11.45 0.11 13.82
C ASP A 66 10.86 1.47 14.23
N LEU A 67 10.66 2.38 13.28
CA LEU A 67 9.93 3.63 13.52
C LEU A 67 8.48 3.38 13.94
N HIS A 68 7.80 2.43 13.29
CA HIS A 68 6.43 2.05 13.67
C HIS A 68 6.40 1.39 15.06
N ARG A 69 7.33 0.48 15.34
CA ARG A 69 7.48 -0.14 16.68
C ARG A 69 7.71 0.91 17.76
N LEU A 70 8.61 1.86 17.51
CA LEU A 70 8.91 2.95 18.45
C LEU A 70 7.67 3.81 18.73
N LYS A 71 6.93 4.19 17.68
CA LYS A 71 5.69 4.99 17.82
C LYS A 71 4.65 4.24 18.63
N LEU A 72 4.43 2.95 18.33
CA LEU A 72 3.47 2.12 19.04
C LEU A 72 3.86 1.96 20.50
N ALA A 73 5.12 1.64 20.79
CA ALA A 73 5.60 1.48 22.16
C ALA A 73 5.44 2.76 22.99
N ASN A 74 5.77 3.94 22.41
CA ASN A 74 5.54 5.22 23.07
C ASN A 74 4.04 5.51 23.28
N ALA A 75 3.18 5.22 22.29
CA ALA A 75 1.75 5.44 22.41
C ALA A 75 1.13 4.57 23.52
N LEU A 76 1.56 3.30 23.63
CA LEU A 76 1.09 2.38 24.66
C LEU A 76 1.55 2.79 26.05
N LEU A 77 2.79 3.29 26.21
CA LEU A 77 3.29 3.73 27.51
C LEU A 77 2.73 5.08 27.98
N ASN A 78 2.37 5.96 27.05
CA ASN A 78 1.86 7.32 27.34
C ASN A 78 0.32 7.41 27.29
N GLY A 79 -0.36 6.35 26.87
CA GLY A 79 -1.82 6.32 26.84
C GLY A 79 -2.41 6.00 28.21
N ASP A 80 -3.70 6.30 28.39
CA ASP A 80 -4.48 6.02 29.60
C ASP A 80 -4.83 4.53 29.75
N HIS A 81 -4.05 3.64 29.12
CA HIS A 81 -4.28 2.19 29.15
C HIS A 81 -3.61 1.58 30.38
N ALA A 82 -4.36 0.76 31.11
CA ALA A 82 -3.81 -0.05 32.20
C ALA A 82 -2.97 -1.22 31.63
N LEU A 83 -1.70 -0.96 31.29
CA LEU A 83 -0.77 -2.00 30.94
C LEU A 83 -0.35 -2.80 32.17
N SER A 84 -0.19 -4.13 32.01
CA SER A 84 0.50 -4.90 33.03
C SER A 84 1.95 -4.44 33.18
N ALA A 85 2.56 -4.66 34.34
CA ALA A 85 3.96 -4.31 34.59
C ALA A 85 4.91 -4.99 33.57
N GLU A 86 4.61 -6.24 33.20
CA GLU A 86 5.35 -7.00 32.19
C GLU A 86 5.23 -6.35 30.81
N ALA A 87 4.02 -6.09 30.33
CA ALA A 87 3.80 -5.44 29.04
C ALA A 87 4.45 -4.04 28.97
N ALA A 88 4.39 -3.26 30.04
CA ALA A 88 5.05 -1.97 30.10
C ALA A 88 6.58 -2.09 30.04
N ASN A 89 7.16 -3.13 30.68
CA ASN A 89 8.59 -3.40 30.62
C ASN A 89 9.02 -3.79 29.19
N ASP A 90 8.26 -4.62 28.49
CA ASP A 90 8.53 -5.00 27.10
C ASP A 90 8.56 -3.77 26.17
N GLN A 91 7.62 -2.83 26.34
CA GLN A 91 7.63 -1.62 25.54
C GLN A 91 8.87 -0.74 25.82
N ARG A 92 9.31 -0.66 27.09
CA ARG A 92 10.54 0.06 27.44
C ARG A 92 11.80 -0.59 26.87
N LEU A 93 11.83 -1.93 26.79
CA LEU A 93 12.95 -2.66 26.17
C LEU A 93 13.01 -2.36 24.67
N ILE A 94 11.87 -2.39 23.95
CA ILE A 94 11.79 -2.03 22.52
C ILE A 94 12.34 -0.61 22.30
N ILE A 95 11.91 0.35 23.10
CA ILE A 95 12.40 1.74 22.98
C ILE A 95 13.91 1.83 23.22
N LYS A 96 14.41 1.12 24.23
CA LYS A 96 15.84 1.10 24.57
C LYS A 96 16.67 0.49 23.43
N GLU A 97 16.23 -0.63 22.86
CA GLU A 97 16.90 -1.29 21.74
C GLU A 97 16.97 -0.38 20.51
N ILE A 98 15.85 0.23 20.12
CA ILE A 98 15.79 1.12 18.96
C ILE A 98 16.66 2.36 19.18
N LYS A 99 16.64 2.98 20.37
CA LYS A 99 17.51 4.10 20.70
C LYS A 99 18.97 3.73 20.68
N ALA A 100 19.34 2.54 21.17
CA ALA A 100 20.71 2.05 21.13
C ALA A 100 21.21 1.84 19.69
N GLN A 101 20.34 1.39 18.80
CA GLN A 101 20.67 1.12 17.41
C GLN A 101 20.79 2.40 16.55
N TYR A 102 19.91 3.39 16.73
CA TYR A 102 19.80 4.55 15.85
C TYR A 102 20.22 5.88 16.52
N GLY A 103 20.52 5.87 17.81
CA GLY A 103 20.88 7.08 18.58
C GLY A 103 19.74 8.11 18.66
N GLU A 104 20.12 9.37 18.89
CA GLU A 104 19.16 10.47 19.05
C GLU A 104 18.33 10.81 17.80
N LYS A 105 18.85 10.52 16.61
CA LYS A 105 18.14 10.78 15.34
C LYS A 105 17.00 9.81 15.10
N GLY A 106 17.05 8.65 15.74
CA GLY A 106 16.08 7.57 15.53
C GLY A 106 16.10 6.97 14.11
N PRO A 107 15.23 5.98 13.86
CA PRO A 107 15.09 5.35 12.55
C PRO A 107 14.43 6.31 11.55
N ARG A 108 14.88 6.22 10.28
CA ARG A 108 14.38 7.06 9.19
C ARG A 108 13.02 6.59 8.71
N ARG A 109 12.25 7.53 8.18
CA ARG A 109 11.00 7.27 7.47
C ARG A 109 11.24 7.15 5.98
N ILE A 110 10.53 6.25 5.31
CA ILE A 110 10.55 6.15 3.84
C ILE A 110 9.79 7.33 3.24
N ASN A 111 10.43 8.02 2.30
CA ASN A 111 9.75 8.95 1.42
C ASN A 111 9.27 8.19 0.17
N TRP A 112 8.02 7.70 0.23
CA TRP A 112 7.43 6.90 -0.83
C TRP A 112 7.35 7.62 -2.17
N GLU A 113 7.16 8.95 -2.18
CA GLU A 113 7.16 9.74 -3.41
C GLU A 113 8.54 9.74 -4.09
N ALA A 114 9.60 9.97 -3.31
CA ALA A 114 10.96 9.89 -3.82
C ALA A 114 11.28 8.48 -4.33
N LYS A 115 10.91 7.44 -3.57
CA LYS A 115 11.16 6.04 -3.96
C LYS A 115 10.39 5.63 -5.22
N ALA A 116 9.16 6.12 -5.37
CA ALA A 116 8.40 5.92 -6.60
C ALA A 116 9.07 6.58 -7.81
N LYS A 117 9.58 7.80 -7.63
CA LYS A 117 10.30 8.51 -8.69
C LYS A 117 11.59 7.80 -9.07
N ASP A 118 12.40 7.40 -8.09
CA ASP A 118 13.66 6.69 -8.30
C ASP A 118 13.44 5.33 -8.99
N GLY A 119 12.36 4.62 -8.63
CA GLY A 119 11.98 3.32 -9.19
C GLY A 119 11.16 3.36 -10.47
N GLY A 120 10.88 4.55 -11.04
CA GLY A 120 10.10 4.69 -12.28
C GLY A 120 8.60 4.40 -12.11
N THR A 121 8.06 4.58 -10.89
CA THR A 121 6.65 4.32 -10.53
C THR A 121 5.91 5.59 -10.08
N ALA A 122 6.35 6.76 -10.55
CA ALA A 122 5.77 8.05 -10.14
C ALA A 122 4.26 8.17 -10.46
N ASP A 123 3.83 7.64 -11.62
CA ASP A 123 2.42 7.63 -12.00
C ASP A 123 1.61 6.72 -11.08
N LEU A 124 2.11 5.53 -10.76
CA LEU A 124 1.48 4.62 -9.82
C LEU A 124 1.34 5.25 -8.42
N TYR A 125 2.37 6.00 -7.97
CA TYR A 125 2.29 6.76 -6.73
C TYR A 125 1.20 7.82 -6.77
N THR A 126 1.11 8.58 -7.86
CA THR A 126 0.17 9.70 -7.97
C THR A 126 -1.28 9.20 -8.12
N ILE A 127 -1.51 8.26 -9.01
CA ILE A 127 -2.85 7.80 -9.39
C ILE A 127 -3.36 6.76 -8.40
N ALA A 128 -2.65 5.67 -8.19
CA ALA A 128 -3.13 4.58 -7.34
C ALA A 128 -2.86 4.84 -5.86
N TYR A 129 -1.62 5.18 -5.45
CA TYR A 129 -1.27 5.31 -4.04
C TYR A 129 -1.91 6.53 -3.37
N ARG A 130 -1.73 7.74 -3.94
CA ARG A 130 -2.25 8.98 -3.32
C ARG A 130 -3.76 9.05 -3.37
N GLN A 131 -4.36 8.76 -4.53
CA GLN A 131 -5.81 8.83 -4.68
C GLN A 131 -6.52 7.77 -3.84
N ALA A 132 -6.02 6.53 -3.84
CA ALA A 132 -6.58 5.48 -2.99
C ALA A 132 -6.36 5.76 -1.48
N SER A 133 -5.32 6.50 -1.10
CA SER A 133 -5.12 6.94 0.29
C SER A 133 -6.21 7.91 0.75
N ILE A 134 -6.60 8.84 -0.12
CA ILE A 134 -7.66 9.82 0.19
C ILE A 134 -9.02 9.13 0.27
N ASP A 135 -9.31 8.25 -0.68
CA ASP A 135 -10.64 7.67 -0.87
C ASP A 135 -10.88 6.39 -0.05
N GLY A 136 -9.83 5.64 0.26
CA GLY A 136 -9.97 4.31 0.88
C GLY A 136 -9.47 4.22 2.32
N VAL A 137 -8.58 5.12 2.77
CA VAL A 137 -7.92 5.00 4.08
C VAL A 137 -8.31 6.11 5.05
N HIS A 138 -8.53 7.31 4.53
CA HIS A 138 -8.87 8.46 5.36
C HIS A 138 -10.37 8.74 5.33
N LEU A 139 -10.94 9.05 6.50
CA LEU A 139 -12.30 9.55 6.59
C LEU A 139 -12.33 11.00 6.06
N THR A 140 -12.80 11.17 4.83
CA THR A 140 -12.92 12.46 4.15
C THR A 140 -14.36 12.73 3.75
N LEU A 141 -14.68 13.98 3.42
CA LEU A 141 -16.01 14.31 2.91
C LEU A 141 -16.31 13.57 1.59
N SER A 142 -15.30 13.27 0.77
CA SER A 142 -15.49 12.50 -0.47
C SER A 142 -15.83 11.04 -0.18
N THR A 143 -15.21 10.41 0.83
CA THR A 143 -15.57 9.04 1.24
C THR A 143 -16.95 8.99 1.90
N LEU A 144 -17.29 9.95 2.73
CA LEU A 144 -18.61 10.04 3.35
C LEU A 144 -19.71 10.36 2.32
N GLY A 145 -19.41 11.19 1.31
CA GLY A 145 -20.35 11.53 0.23
C GLY A 145 -20.82 10.34 -0.59
N ARG A 146 -20.07 9.24 -0.61
CA ARG A 146 -20.49 7.98 -1.26
C ARG A 146 -21.71 7.35 -0.60
N TYR A 147 -21.90 7.59 0.69
CA TYR A 147 -23.03 7.07 1.48
C TYR A 147 -24.21 8.03 1.51
N PHE A 148 -24.15 9.11 0.74
CA PHE A 148 -25.16 10.15 0.72
C PHE A 148 -25.73 10.31 -0.69
N ALA A 149 -27.04 10.43 -0.78
CA ALA A 149 -27.73 10.76 -2.02
C ALA A 149 -28.55 12.01 -1.80
N ASP A 150 -28.27 13.05 -2.58
CA ASP A 150 -29.09 14.25 -2.59
C ASP A 150 -30.51 13.89 -3.05
N GLY A 151 -31.50 14.42 -2.35
CA GLY A 151 -32.88 14.31 -2.79
C GLY A 151 -33.08 15.11 -4.09
N ALA A 152 -33.81 14.58 -5.04
CA ALA A 152 -34.20 15.32 -6.23
C ALA A 152 -35.35 16.28 -5.87
N GLY A 153 -35.20 17.58 -6.14
CA GLY A 153 -36.17 18.61 -5.81
C GLY A 153 -36.33 18.78 -4.29
N ASP A 154 -37.58 18.68 -3.82
CA ASP A 154 -37.95 18.83 -2.37
C ASP A 154 -37.78 17.52 -1.57
N ALA A 155 -37.24 16.46 -2.18
CA ALA A 155 -37.03 15.19 -1.49
C ALA A 155 -35.89 15.33 -0.45
N LEU A 156 -36.11 14.71 0.73
CA LEU A 156 -35.09 14.68 1.77
C LEU A 156 -33.86 13.89 1.31
N PRO A 157 -32.64 14.32 1.70
CA PRO A 157 -31.44 13.57 1.46
C PRO A 157 -31.54 12.17 2.09
N SER A 158 -31.01 11.17 1.41
CA SER A 158 -31.07 9.78 1.85
C SER A 158 -29.67 9.16 1.98
N PHE A 159 -29.56 8.12 2.82
CA PHE A 159 -28.33 7.36 2.93
C PHE A 159 -28.33 6.17 1.99
N ARG A 160 -27.17 5.91 1.38
CA ARG A 160 -26.92 4.73 0.54
C ARG A 160 -26.17 3.68 1.35
N PHE A 161 -26.75 2.50 1.48
CA PHE A 161 -26.09 1.33 2.11
C PHE A 161 -26.06 0.13 1.16
N TYR A 162 -26.12 0.40 -0.15
CA TYR A 162 -26.04 -0.60 -1.18
C TYR A 162 -24.70 -0.53 -1.93
N PRO A 163 -24.33 -1.60 -2.66
CA PRO A 163 -23.09 -1.64 -3.43
C PRO A 163 -22.92 -0.40 -4.32
N ASP A 164 -21.72 0.19 -4.28
CA ASP A 164 -21.35 1.34 -5.10
C ASP A 164 -20.47 0.88 -6.27
N ASN A 165 -20.91 1.14 -7.49
CA ASN A 165 -20.17 0.81 -8.72
C ASN A 165 -19.49 2.05 -9.33
N SER A 166 -19.62 3.22 -8.70
CA SER A 166 -18.93 4.43 -9.16
C SER A 166 -17.42 4.22 -9.06
N ASN A 167 -16.68 4.47 -10.13
CA ASN A 167 -15.24 4.24 -10.20
C ASN A 167 -14.78 2.75 -10.12
N LEU A 168 -15.66 1.78 -10.38
CA LEU A 168 -15.27 0.37 -10.45
C LEU A 168 -14.17 0.17 -11.50
N ASP A 169 -14.38 0.66 -12.71
CA ASP A 169 -13.45 0.50 -13.84
C ASP A 169 -12.09 1.09 -13.52
N SER A 170 -12.03 2.31 -12.96
CA SER A 170 -10.76 2.93 -12.60
C SER A 170 -10.04 2.18 -11.47
N THR A 171 -10.78 1.64 -10.49
CA THR A 171 -10.19 0.86 -9.40
C THR A 171 -9.57 -0.45 -9.91
N LEU A 172 -10.27 -1.15 -10.80
CA LEU A 172 -9.76 -2.37 -11.44
C LEU A 172 -8.60 -2.06 -12.39
N PHE A 173 -8.71 -0.97 -13.17
CA PHE A 173 -7.63 -0.51 -14.04
C PHE A 173 -6.35 -0.26 -13.26
N ASP A 174 -6.41 0.48 -12.18
CA ASP A 174 -5.24 0.79 -11.34
C ASP A 174 -4.66 -0.47 -10.69
N ALA A 175 -5.51 -1.41 -10.27
CA ALA A 175 -5.05 -2.67 -9.67
C ALA A 175 -4.33 -3.57 -10.69
N CYS A 176 -4.89 -3.72 -11.89
CA CYS A 176 -4.25 -4.47 -12.97
C CYS A 176 -2.94 -3.81 -13.41
N SER A 177 -2.94 -2.47 -13.54
CA SER A 177 -1.71 -1.72 -13.88
C SER A 177 -0.62 -1.94 -12.84
N ALA A 178 -0.96 -1.91 -11.55
CA ALA A 178 -0.01 -2.20 -10.47
C ALA A 178 0.54 -3.63 -10.56
N MET A 179 -0.33 -4.64 -10.80
CA MET A 179 0.09 -6.03 -10.94
C MET A 179 0.99 -6.24 -12.14
N LEU A 180 0.63 -5.71 -13.31
CA LEU A 180 1.43 -5.82 -14.54
C LEU A 180 2.81 -5.15 -14.35
N HIS A 181 2.86 -4.02 -13.65
CA HIS A 181 4.12 -3.35 -13.33
C HIS A 181 5.00 -4.22 -12.42
N ALA A 182 4.43 -4.80 -11.35
CA ALA A 182 5.17 -5.70 -10.46
C ALA A 182 5.76 -6.89 -11.22
N LEU A 183 4.95 -7.55 -12.07
CA LEU A 183 5.40 -8.66 -12.92
C LEU A 183 6.52 -8.22 -13.85
N GLY A 184 6.39 -7.05 -14.50
CA GLY A 184 7.42 -6.52 -15.40
C GLY A 184 8.76 -6.28 -14.70
N VAL A 185 8.73 -5.66 -13.52
CA VAL A 185 9.95 -5.42 -12.74
C VAL A 185 10.60 -6.71 -12.30
N LEU A 186 9.82 -7.69 -11.84
CA LEU A 186 10.35 -8.96 -11.33
C LEU A 186 10.89 -9.85 -12.44
N THR A 187 10.17 -9.99 -13.57
CA THR A 187 10.63 -10.79 -14.70
C THR A 187 11.96 -10.26 -15.26
N ASP A 188 12.08 -8.94 -15.36
CA ASP A 188 13.32 -8.30 -15.78
C ASP A 188 14.45 -8.47 -14.73
N TRP A 189 14.17 -8.23 -13.46
CA TRP A 189 15.17 -8.28 -12.40
C TRP A 189 15.66 -9.70 -12.09
N PHE A 190 14.78 -10.68 -12.14
CA PHE A 190 15.12 -12.08 -11.88
C PHE A 190 15.62 -12.83 -13.13
N GLY A 191 15.62 -12.18 -14.29
CA GLY A 191 16.09 -12.76 -15.55
C GLY A 191 15.21 -13.93 -16.00
N LEU A 192 13.90 -13.73 -16.07
CA LEU A 192 12.89 -14.70 -16.49
C LEU A 192 12.36 -14.40 -17.91
N PRO A 193 13.21 -14.52 -18.97
CA PRO A 193 12.84 -14.09 -20.31
C PRO A 193 11.67 -14.90 -20.90
N GLU A 194 11.48 -16.14 -20.46
CA GLU A 194 10.38 -17.03 -20.88
C GLU A 194 8.99 -16.46 -20.59
N HIS A 195 8.87 -15.58 -19.59
CA HIS A 195 7.60 -14.94 -19.23
C HIS A 195 7.39 -13.57 -19.91
N HIS A 196 8.37 -13.06 -20.65
CA HIS A 196 8.25 -11.74 -21.30
C HIS A 196 7.20 -11.71 -22.40
N GLU A 197 7.02 -12.79 -23.15
CA GLU A 197 6.03 -12.85 -24.23
C GLU A 197 4.61 -12.88 -23.67
N GLU A 198 4.37 -13.73 -22.67
CA GLU A 198 3.07 -13.79 -21.98
C GLU A 198 2.71 -12.45 -21.34
N LEU A 199 3.67 -11.80 -20.66
CA LEU A 199 3.46 -10.49 -20.05
C LEU A 199 3.17 -9.42 -21.11
N ARG A 200 3.86 -9.41 -22.23
CA ARG A 200 3.56 -8.49 -23.35
C ARG A 200 2.16 -8.70 -23.90
N ALA A 201 1.72 -9.96 -24.09
CA ALA A 201 0.38 -10.26 -24.54
C ALA A 201 -0.66 -9.71 -23.55
N CYS A 202 -0.48 -9.92 -22.24
CA CYS A 202 -1.37 -9.35 -21.22
C CYS A 202 -1.40 -7.82 -21.26
N ILE A 203 -0.25 -7.16 -21.44
CA ILE A 203 -0.18 -5.68 -21.54
C ILE A 203 -0.89 -5.18 -22.80
N GLU A 204 -0.72 -5.84 -23.94
CA GLU A 204 -1.40 -5.45 -25.19
C GLU A 204 -2.92 -5.67 -25.11
N ASP A 205 -3.38 -6.74 -24.53
CA ASP A 205 -4.81 -6.97 -24.29
C ASP A 205 -5.37 -5.91 -23.32
N TRP A 206 -4.61 -5.59 -22.28
CA TRP A 206 -4.98 -4.56 -21.33
C TRP A 206 -5.13 -3.16 -21.95
N LYS A 207 -4.25 -2.77 -22.88
CA LYS A 207 -4.33 -1.50 -23.59
C LYS A 207 -5.53 -1.38 -24.55
N ARG A 208 -6.15 -2.50 -24.90
CA ARG A 208 -7.34 -2.53 -25.79
C ARG A 208 -8.67 -2.43 -25.07
N MET A 209 -8.65 -2.64 -23.75
CA MET A 209 -9.84 -2.52 -22.88
C MET A 209 -10.13 -1.07 -22.54
#